data_2e5546c0169a8805014be914f889e8e6
#
_entry.id   2e5546c0169a8805014be914f889e8e6
#
_cell.length_a   1.000
_cell.length_b   1.000
_cell.length_c   1.000
_cell.angle_alpha   90.00
_cell.angle_beta   90.00
_cell.angle_gamma   90.00
#
_symmetry.space_group_name_H-M   'P 1'
#
loop_
_entity.id
_entity.type
_entity.pdbx_description
1 polymer ?
#
loop_
_entity_poly.entity_id
_entity_poly.type
_entity_poly.pdbx_seq_one_letter_code
_entity_poly.pdbx_strand_id
1 'polypeptide(L)'
;MSQTNFLFSNKSTFYRITSLCFVVLLTATLTTSCSTSKKVTNKQVTDAPFKKSLETSADKITAQQLLLFAQTQDSEQAIATLTQASEKLITENSFEQALWLSQQLAQLTQSEALKYRLALVSANGFLEISEVALAFKQLEIAEQLSADNGIRHHEDYYNSFAKVQKSRALEISSLNAKLHWFAISPSTNTDDIHALWQALSLLSTWQLDQLADLNPPHIKGWQQLLTYAHKFGGDIDRFDRYLTQWQRDFSAHPAQAIIESLRAGELATKRVIQNITIILPLSGKQAVAGKAAQQGILAAYNNIPHKNLSFIDADTLDWALLNEQLITLDSHFVIGPLLKDNVDKYLAQHEILIPSLLLNTPENVLLNTEQFILSMRPEDEAFQAATTLSRKNYRAPVVLSHRDTASQRIAQAFTQQWQLLNGYLPEVVYFEKGKKMQEQLKASLEVDLSQARIKDLKIRLKQSIDTESRNRRDIDMFYLVGSPAQTKLLKPYIDVNTSPFAKIIPVYASSRSHSSKQDSSQHNDLRNLMFTEMPWLLSSQQQNAQLAQLSKTLWPSRSDSLQRIFAMGYDSLYLVDKLPLMKQRPYIRHYGQTGILKLNSNNTLTRSLLWGIYQNGEVSEISMD
;
A
#
# COMPACT_ATOMS: atom_id res chain seq x y z
N MET A 1 37.70 6.30 22.30
CA MET A 1 37.49 5.78 23.65
C MET A 1 36.01 6.02 23.95
N SER A 2 35.13 5.11 24.09
CA SER A 2 35.12 3.65 24.24
C SER A 2 33.89 3.10 23.52
N GLN A 3 34.14 2.22 22.54
CA GLN A 3 33.19 1.19 22.13
C GLN A 3 33.41 0.04 23.10
N THR A 4 32.36 -0.63 23.55
CA THR A 4 32.22 -2.10 23.59
C THR A 4 31.06 -2.52 24.49
N ASN A 5 30.39 -3.55 24.03
CA ASN A 5 29.57 -4.52 24.75
C ASN A 5 28.06 -4.28 24.82
N PHE A 6 27.37 -4.74 23.75
CA PHE A 6 26.05 -5.35 23.87
C PHE A 6 25.91 -6.50 22.85
N LEU A 7 26.61 -7.58 23.10
CA LEU A 7 26.39 -8.89 22.50
C LEU A 7 26.80 -9.93 23.54
N PHE A 8 25.85 -10.46 24.27
CA PHE A 8 25.85 -11.75 24.95
C PHE A 8 24.77 -11.76 26.06
N SER A 9 23.52 -12.00 25.69
CA SER A 9 22.48 -12.34 26.66
C SER A 9 21.34 -13.17 26.06
N ASN A 10 21.61 -14.10 25.15
CA ASN A 10 20.55 -14.99 24.65
C ASN A 10 20.86 -16.46 24.64
N LYS A 11 21.98 -16.90 25.26
CA LYS A 11 22.28 -18.33 25.40
C LYS A 11 21.75 -18.96 26.70
N SER A 12 21.38 -18.17 27.71
CA SER A 12 20.90 -18.71 29.00
C SER A 12 19.42 -19.08 29.02
N THR A 13 18.62 -18.48 28.16
CA THR A 13 17.16 -18.75 28.06
C THR A 13 16.89 -20.06 27.32
N PHE A 14 17.68 -20.36 26.31
CA PHE A 14 17.51 -21.59 25.53
C PHE A 14 17.83 -22.87 26.34
N TYR A 15 18.84 -22.80 27.21
CA TYR A 15 19.19 -23.93 28.09
C TYR A 15 18.23 -24.16 29.26
N ARG A 16 17.50 -23.11 29.68
CA ARG A 16 16.48 -23.24 30.74
C ARG A 16 15.18 -23.87 30.24
N ILE A 17 14.81 -23.61 28.99
CA ILE A 17 13.58 -24.15 28.37
C ILE A 17 13.77 -25.65 28.07
N THR A 18 14.92 -26.07 27.56
CA THR A 18 15.22 -27.49 27.30
C THR A 18 15.32 -28.33 28.57
N SER A 19 15.75 -27.74 29.68
CA SER A 19 15.83 -28.46 30.97
C SER A 19 14.46 -28.62 31.64
N LEU A 20 13.53 -27.66 31.43
CA LEU A 20 12.18 -27.72 32.02
C LEU A 20 11.28 -28.76 31.31
N CYS A 21 11.40 -28.87 29.98
CA CYS A 21 10.64 -29.86 29.20
C CYS A 21 11.07 -31.32 29.52
N PHE A 22 12.34 -31.54 29.87
CA PHE A 22 12.81 -32.85 30.22
C PHE A 22 12.35 -33.32 31.61
N VAL A 23 12.14 -32.38 32.54
CA VAL A 23 11.64 -32.67 33.90
C VAL A 23 10.16 -33.01 33.91
N VAL A 24 9.35 -32.36 33.03
CA VAL A 24 7.92 -32.65 32.97
C VAL A 24 7.62 -34.01 32.32
N LEU A 25 8.44 -34.47 31.39
CA LEU A 25 8.28 -35.83 30.80
C LEU A 25 8.75 -36.96 31.76
N LEU A 26 9.72 -36.68 32.65
CA LEU A 26 10.24 -37.70 33.61
C LEU A 26 9.32 -37.86 34.84
N THR A 27 8.54 -36.84 35.21
CA THR A 27 7.64 -36.94 36.37
C THR A 27 6.32 -37.66 36.07
N ALA A 28 5.94 -37.83 34.79
CA ALA A 28 4.76 -38.62 34.42
C ALA A 28 4.98 -40.14 34.42
N THR A 29 6.23 -40.61 34.54
CA THR A 29 6.58 -42.04 34.50
C THR A 29 6.83 -42.69 35.86
N LEU A 30 6.73 -41.95 36.99
CA LEU A 30 7.10 -42.45 38.32
C LEU A 30 5.93 -42.66 39.31
N THR A 31 4.66 -42.57 38.88
CA THR A 31 3.53 -42.79 39.80
C THR A 31 2.69 -44.03 39.53
N THR A 32 3.20 -45.04 38.83
CA THR A 32 2.51 -46.34 38.76
C THR A 32 3.46 -47.48 39.10
N SER A 33 3.67 -47.70 40.38
CA SER A 33 4.13 -49.01 40.86
C SER A 33 3.52 -49.27 42.21
N CYS A 34 2.58 -50.15 42.25
CA CYS A 34 2.31 -51.22 43.18
C CYS A 34 0.83 -51.65 43.10
N SER A 35 0.54 -52.78 42.51
CA SER A 35 -0.39 -53.77 43.05
C SER A 35 -0.50 -55.01 42.17
N THR A 36 0.00 -56.14 42.72
CA THR A 36 -0.45 -57.53 42.61
C THR A 36 -0.83 -58.16 41.26
N SER A 37 -0.05 -59.16 40.93
CA SER A 37 -0.25 -60.16 39.87
C SER A 37 -1.62 -60.85 39.94
N LYS A 38 -2.36 -60.81 38.83
CA LYS A 38 -3.30 -61.85 38.40
C LYS A 38 -3.08 -62.15 36.91
N LYS A 39 -2.78 -63.44 36.61
CA LYS A 39 -2.76 -63.98 35.25
C LYS A 39 -4.06 -63.62 34.54
N VAL A 40 -3.95 -62.91 33.42
CA VAL A 40 -5.04 -62.77 32.47
C VAL A 40 -4.57 -63.25 31.11
N THR A 41 -5.29 -64.22 30.61
CA THR A 41 -5.20 -64.85 29.31
C THR A 41 -5.22 -63.85 28.17
N ASN A 42 -4.36 -64.08 27.18
CA ASN A 42 -4.32 -63.39 25.88
C ASN A 42 -5.72 -63.41 25.24
N LYS A 43 -6.41 -62.26 25.22
CA LYS A 43 -7.44 -61.97 24.27
C LYS A 43 -6.89 -60.99 23.26
N GLN A 44 -6.79 -61.41 21.99
CA GLN A 44 -6.55 -60.53 20.85
C GLN A 44 -7.54 -59.37 20.94
N VAL A 45 -7.05 -58.16 21.14
CA VAL A 45 -7.82 -56.94 20.98
C VAL A 45 -7.93 -56.69 19.47
N THR A 46 -9.12 -56.87 18.96
CA THR A 46 -9.45 -56.58 17.57
C THR A 46 -9.44 -55.07 17.36
N ASP A 47 -8.60 -54.60 16.45
CA ASP A 47 -8.40 -53.17 16.06
C ASP A 47 -9.66 -52.47 15.48
N ALA A 48 -10.78 -53.18 15.37
CA ALA A 48 -11.97 -52.71 14.67
C ALA A 48 -12.76 -51.55 15.32
N PRO A 49 -12.88 -51.38 16.66
CA PRO A 49 -13.71 -50.34 17.24
C PRO A 49 -13.03 -48.95 17.22
N PHE A 50 -11.72 -48.87 17.29
CA PHE A 50 -11.02 -47.62 17.36
C PHE A 50 -10.89 -46.93 15.98
N LYS A 51 -10.65 -47.68 14.92
CA LYS A 51 -10.65 -47.19 13.54
C LYS A 51 -12.02 -46.60 13.13
N LYS A 52 -13.09 -47.23 13.56
CA LYS A 52 -14.49 -46.84 13.23
C LYS A 52 -14.93 -45.60 14.03
N SER A 53 -14.33 -45.31 15.22
CA SER A 53 -14.58 -44.09 16.00
C SER A 53 -13.78 -42.89 15.49
N LEU A 54 -12.63 -43.11 14.85
CA LEU A 54 -11.81 -42.07 14.24
C LEU A 54 -12.46 -41.49 12.97
N GLU A 55 -13.14 -42.33 12.17
CA GLU A 55 -13.81 -41.87 10.93
C GLU A 55 -15.11 -41.08 11.17
N THR A 56 -15.72 -41.18 12.36
CA THR A 56 -17.03 -40.57 12.67
C THR A 56 -16.96 -39.30 13.52
N SER A 57 -15.78 -38.82 13.97
CA SER A 57 -15.68 -37.67 14.87
C SER A 57 -14.31 -36.98 14.80
N ALA A 58 -13.83 -36.65 13.60
CA ALA A 58 -12.52 -35.97 13.43
C ALA A 58 -12.38 -34.67 14.26
N ASP A 59 -13.48 -33.96 14.50
CA ASP A 59 -13.49 -32.72 15.29
C ASP A 59 -13.36 -32.90 16.81
N LYS A 60 -13.49 -34.11 17.32
CA LYS A 60 -13.47 -34.39 18.79
C LYS A 60 -12.19 -35.01 19.31
N ILE A 61 -11.24 -35.35 18.43
CA ILE A 61 -9.97 -35.99 18.83
C ILE A 61 -8.99 -34.91 19.29
N THR A 62 -8.44 -35.06 20.49
CA THR A 62 -7.43 -34.14 21.00
C THR A 62 -6.02 -34.49 20.51
N ALA A 63 -5.11 -33.50 20.51
CA ALA A 63 -3.69 -33.74 20.21
C ALA A 63 -3.09 -34.85 21.09
N GLN A 64 -3.44 -34.89 22.37
CA GLN A 64 -2.96 -35.90 23.30
C GLN A 64 -3.40 -37.33 22.91
N GLN A 65 -4.62 -37.50 22.43
CA GLN A 65 -5.10 -38.79 21.93
C GLN A 65 -4.34 -39.25 20.67
N LEU A 66 -4.02 -38.32 19.76
CA LEU A 66 -3.20 -38.60 18.58
C LEU A 66 -1.76 -38.96 18.98
N LEU A 67 -1.17 -38.27 19.96
CA LEU A 67 0.17 -38.61 20.48
C LEU A 67 0.24 -40.02 21.09
N LEU A 68 -0.79 -40.42 21.86
CA LEU A 68 -0.89 -41.77 22.42
C LEU A 68 -1.12 -42.83 21.33
N PHE A 69 -1.96 -42.52 20.34
CA PHE A 69 -2.22 -43.45 19.25
C PHE A 69 -1.00 -43.70 18.37
N ALA A 70 -0.19 -42.68 18.11
CA ALA A 70 1.04 -42.81 17.35
C ALA A 70 2.04 -43.83 17.97
N GLN A 71 2.03 -44.01 19.30
CA GLN A 71 2.88 -44.99 19.98
C GLN A 71 2.54 -46.45 19.66
N THR A 72 1.36 -46.69 19.10
CA THR A 72 0.89 -48.04 18.73
C THR A 72 1.12 -48.40 17.28
N GLN A 73 1.68 -47.43 16.49
CA GLN A 73 1.85 -47.56 15.04
C GLN A 73 3.29 -47.88 14.63
N ASP A 74 3.49 -48.32 13.40
CA ASP A 74 4.81 -48.38 12.80
C ASP A 74 5.39 -46.97 12.58
N SER A 75 6.71 -46.90 12.30
CA SER A 75 7.44 -45.63 12.25
C SER A 75 6.89 -44.65 11.21
N GLU A 76 6.42 -45.11 10.06
CA GLU A 76 5.94 -44.23 8.99
C GLU A 76 4.52 -43.74 9.27
N GLN A 77 3.64 -44.62 9.74
CA GLN A 77 2.29 -44.27 10.16
C GLN A 77 2.29 -43.36 11.38
N ALA A 78 3.20 -43.64 12.32
CA ALA A 78 3.40 -42.80 13.51
C ALA A 78 3.76 -41.35 13.14
N ILE A 79 4.70 -41.16 12.19
CA ILE A 79 5.07 -39.79 11.73
C ILE A 79 3.85 -39.05 11.13
N ALA A 80 3.04 -39.74 10.33
CA ALA A 80 1.82 -39.13 9.76
C ALA A 80 0.82 -38.72 10.86
N THR A 81 0.61 -39.59 11.87
CA THR A 81 -0.28 -39.31 13.00
C THR A 81 0.28 -38.20 13.91
N LEU A 82 1.58 -38.17 14.15
CA LEU A 82 2.23 -37.10 14.89
C LEU A 82 2.17 -35.76 14.15
N THR A 83 2.21 -35.77 12.82
CA THR A 83 1.95 -34.56 12.01
C THR A 83 0.55 -34.04 12.24
N GLN A 84 -0.47 -34.91 12.25
CA GLN A 84 -1.85 -34.51 12.61
C GLN A 84 -1.94 -34.01 14.07
N ALA A 85 -1.21 -34.63 14.99
CA ALA A 85 -1.14 -34.13 16.36
C ALA A 85 -0.54 -32.72 16.44
N SER A 86 0.51 -32.43 15.65
CA SER A 86 1.10 -31.10 15.60
C SER A 86 0.15 -30.04 15.03
N GLU A 87 -0.65 -30.38 14.03
CA GLU A 87 -1.71 -29.51 13.51
C GLU A 87 -2.79 -29.25 14.57
N LYS A 88 -3.18 -30.30 15.31
CA LYS A 88 -4.18 -30.15 16.38
C LYS A 88 -3.68 -29.31 17.54
N LEU A 89 -2.40 -29.39 17.90
CA LEU A 89 -1.77 -28.53 18.91
C LEU A 89 -1.89 -27.04 18.57
N ILE A 90 -1.82 -26.65 17.30
CA ILE A 90 -2.08 -25.27 16.86
C ILE A 90 -3.52 -24.87 17.20
N THR A 91 -4.52 -25.71 16.89
CA THR A 91 -5.92 -25.42 17.18
C THR A 91 -6.25 -25.43 18.69
N GLU A 92 -5.44 -26.12 19.48
CA GLU A 92 -5.52 -26.17 20.94
C GLU A 92 -4.67 -25.08 21.63
N ASN A 93 -4.14 -24.11 20.88
CA ASN A 93 -3.28 -23.01 21.34
C ASN A 93 -1.98 -23.47 22.07
N SER A 94 -1.50 -24.68 21.78
CA SER A 94 -0.27 -25.24 22.32
C SER A 94 0.90 -25.01 21.37
N PHE A 95 1.18 -23.75 21.03
CA PHE A 95 2.06 -23.35 19.94
C PHE A 95 3.52 -23.81 20.12
N GLU A 96 4.07 -23.71 21.32
CA GLU A 96 5.45 -24.13 21.58
C GLU A 96 5.63 -25.64 21.39
N GLN A 97 4.64 -26.44 21.80
CA GLN A 97 4.66 -27.89 21.61
C GLN A 97 4.51 -28.26 20.15
N ALA A 98 3.62 -27.56 19.41
CA ALA A 98 3.45 -27.75 17.98
C ALA A 98 4.74 -27.43 17.21
N LEU A 99 5.42 -26.33 17.55
CA LEU A 99 6.70 -25.93 16.95
C LEU A 99 7.79 -26.96 17.22
N TRP A 100 7.94 -27.38 18.46
CA TRP A 100 8.94 -28.40 18.81
C TRP A 100 8.68 -29.70 18.04
N LEU A 101 7.46 -30.20 18.08
CA LEU A 101 7.10 -31.46 17.44
C LEU A 101 7.29 -31.39 15.92
N SER A 102 6.81 -30.32 15.27
CA SER A 102 6.93 -30.16 13.82
C SER A 102 8.40 -30.08 13.35
N GLN A 103 9.28 -29.42 14.11
CA GLN A 103 10.70 -29.32 13.79
C GLN A 103 11.42 -30.68 13.92
N GLN A 104 11.07 -31.49 14.93
CA GLN A 104 11.64 -32.83 15.08
C GLN A 104 11.17 -33.75 13.95
N LEU A 105 9.87 -33.76 13.65
CA LEU A 105 9.29 -34.59 12.60
C LEU A 105 9.83 -34.25 11.21
N ALA A 106 10.07 -32.96 10.93
CA ALA A 106 10.61 -32.52 9.64
C ALA A 106 12.02 -33.09 9.35
N GLN A 107 12.79 -33.39 10.40
CA GLN A 107 14.11 -34.04 10.28
C GLN A 107 14.01 -35.55 10.09
N LEU A 108 12.93 -36.17 10.55
CA LEU A 108 12.76 -37.64 10.54
C LEU A 108 12.04 -38.14 9.28
N THR A 109 11.12 -37.35 8.75
CA THR A 109 10.33 -37.77 7.58
C THR A 109 11.10 -37.64 6.27
N GLN A 110 10.90 -38.63 5.38
CA GLN A 110 11.38 -38.58 3.99
C GLN A 110 10.25 -38.10 3.03
N SER A 111 9.02 -38.01 3.52
CA SER A 111 7.86 -37.60 2.70
C SER A 111 7.84 -36.08 2.53
N GLU A 112 7.99 -35.59 1.30
CA GLU A 112 7.95 -34.16 0.97
C GLU A 112 6.56 -33.56 1.27
N ALA A 113 5.49 -34.33 1.13
CA ALA A 113 4.15 -33.91 1.51
C ALA A 113 4.00 -33.69 3.02
N LEU A 114 4.61 -34.54 3.84
CA LEU A 114 4.64 -34.33 5.30
C LEU A 114 5.53 -33.16 5.68
N LYS A 115 6.70 -32.98 5.04
CA LYS A 115 7.56 -31.80 5.25
C LYS A 115 6.81 -30.51 4.94
N TYR A 116 6.05 -30.48 3.85
CA TYR A 116 5.19 -29.34 3.50
C TYR A 116 4.18 -29.02 4.62
N ARG A 117 3.45 -30.02 5.11
CA ARG A 117 2.48 -29.83 6.20
C ARG A 117 3.16 -29.34 7.49
N LEU A 118 4.29 -29.92 7.85
CA LEU A 118 5.08 -29.54 9.04
C LEU A 118 5.63 -28.11 8.94
N ALA A 119 6.02 -27.67 7.73
CA ALA A 119 6.39 -26.28 7.49
C ALA A 119 5.21 -25.32 7.73
N LEU A 120 3.99 -25.70 7.33
CA LEU A 120 2.78 -24.91 7.62
C LEU A 120 2.46 -24.86 9.12
N VAL A 121 2.60 -25.98 9.84
CA VAL A 121 2.43 -26.00 11.30
C VAL A 121 3.44 -25.06 11.96
N SER A 122 4.71 -25.14 11.54
CA SER A 122 5.76 -24.26 12.06
C SER A 122 5.48 -22.79 11.74
N ALA A 123 5.01 -22.48 10.52
CA ALA A 123 4.63 -21.12 10.14
C ALA A 123 3.51 -20.56 11.02
N ASN A 124 2.45 -21.34 11.25
CA ASN A 124 1.35 -20.96 12.13
C ASN A 124 1.81 -20.77 13.58
N GLY A 125 2.59 -21.71 14.11
CA GLY A 125 3.14 -21.60 15.46
C GLY A 125 3.98 -20.34 15.66
N PHE A 126 4.87 -20.02 14.71
CA PHE A 126 5.66 -18.79 14.75
C PHE A 126 4.81 -17.52 14.65
N LEU A 127 3.74 -17.52 13.84
CA LEU A 127 2.81 -16.40 13.77
C LEU A 127 2.15 -16.12 15.13
N GLU A 128 1.67 -17.14 15.80
CA GLU A 128 0.95 -16.99 17.07
C GLU A 128 1.86 -16.50 18.22
N ILE A 129 3.16 -16.79 18.15
CA ILE A 129 4.16 -16.23 19.07
C ILE A 129 4.80 -14.93 18.55
N SER A 130 4.23 -14.32 17.48
CA SER A 130 4.65 -13.05 16.87
C SER A 130 6.05 -13.05 16.23
N GLU A 131 6.61 -14.23 15.92
CA GLU A 131 7.90 -14.39 15.22
C GLU A 131 7.69 -14.38 13.68
N VAL A 132 7.26 -13.24 13.14
CA VAL A 132 6.83 -13.09 11.73
C VAL A 132 7.92 -13.46 10.73
N ALA A 133 9.19 -13.16 11.01
CA ALA A 133 10.30 -13.47 10.12
C ALA A 133 10.55 -14.99 10.02
N LEU A 134 10.42 -15.72 11.12
CA LEU A 134 10.53 -17.17 11.14
C LEU A 134 9.33 -17.84 10.48
N ALA A 135 8.13 -17.30 10.70
CA ALA A 135 6.91 -17.74 10.02
C ALA A 135 7.05 -17.60 8.49
N PHE A 136 7.54 -16.46 8.02
CA PHE A 136 7.76 -16.24 6.59
C PHE A 136 8.76 -17.24 6.00
N LYS A 137 9.88 -17.50 6.68
CA LYS A 137 10.86 -18.49 6.25
C LYS A 137 10.27 -19.89 6.11
N GLN A 138 9.37 -20.29 7.01
CA GLN A 138 8.69 -21.59 6.90
C GLN A 138 7.73 -21.64 5.70
N LEU A 139 7.07 -20.53 5.38
CA LEU A 139 6.23 -20.45 4.18
C LEU A 139 7.06 -20.48 2.89
N GLU A 140 8.26 -19.90 2.87
CA GLU A 140 9.18 -20.03 1.73
C GLU A 140 9.62 -21.50 1.54
N ILE A 141 9.87 -22.25 2.62
CA ILE A 141 10.14 -23.68 2.55
C ILE A 141 8.94 -24.46 2.00
N ALA A 142 7.73 -24.15 2.46
CA ALA A 142 6.51 -24.76 1.97
C ALA A 142 6.28 -24.45 0.48
N GLU A 143 6.53 -23.22 0.03
CA GLU A 143 6.46 -22.81 -1.37
C GLU A 143 7.43 -23.60 -2.24
N GLN A 144 8.69 -23.72 -1.80
CA GLN A 144 9.70 -24.47 -2.52
C GLN A 144 9.33 -25.96 -2.63
N LEU A 145 8.89 -26.58 -1.53
CA LEU A 145 8.43 -27.98 -1.53
C LEU A 145 7.25 -28.19 -2.47
N SER A 146 6.31 -27.23 -2.51
CA SER A 146 5.17 -27.24 -3.43
C SER A 146 5.63 -27.19 -4.88
N ALA A 147 6.51 -26.26 -5.23
CA ALA A 147 7.03 -26.07 -6.59
C ALA A 147 7.83 -27.28 -7.08
N ASP A 148 8.75 -27.80 -6.25
CA ASP A 148 9.64 -28.89 -6.63
C ASP A 148 8.93 -30.24 -6.77
N ASN A 149 7.83 -30.46 -6.02
CA ASN A 149 7.16 -31.76 -5.94
C ASN A 149 5.72 -31.74 -6.48
N GLY A 150 5.24 -30.64 -7.04
CA GLY A 150 3.88 -30.49 -7.58
C GLY A 150 2.79 -30.61 -6.51
N ILE A 151 3.09 -30.26 -5.25
CA ILE A 151 2.13 -30.28 -4.15
C ILE A 151 1.21 -29.07 -4.30
N ARG A 152 -0.09 -29.27 -4.36
CA ARG A 152 -1.04 -28.16 -4.37
C ARG A 152 -1.10 -27.51 -2.99
N HIS A 153 -1.11 -26.17 -2.98
CA HIS A 153 -1.27 -25.44 -1.72
C HIS A 153 -2.61 -25.74 -1.06
N HIS A 154 -2.55 -26.00 0.23
CA HIS A 154 -3.70 -26.14 1.11
C HIS A 154 -4.25 -24.78 1.54
N GLU A 155 -5.51 -24.72 2.02
CA GLU A 155 -6.10 -23.47 2.53
C GLU A 155 -5.26 -22.83 3.65
N ASP A 156 -4.63 -23.63 4.52
CA ASP A 156 -3.76 -23.15 5.60
C ASP A 156 -2.55 -22.37 5.09
N TYR A 157 -1.98 -22.74 3.95
CA TYR A 157 -0.88 -21.99 3.32
C TYR A 157 -1.31 -20.56 3.03
N TYR A 158 -2.43 -20.40 2.30
CA TYR A 158 -2.90 -19.08 1.90
C TYR A 158 -3.34 -18.24 3.10
N ASN A 159 -3.98 -18.85 4.10
CA ASN A 159 -4.37 -18.16 5.31
C ASN A 159 -3.15 -17.65 6.10
N SER A 160 -2.15 -18.50 6.33
CA SER A 160 -0.91 -18.15 7.03
C SER A 160 -0.10 -17.12 6.24
N PHE A 161 0.01 -17.30 4.91
CA PHE A 161 0.70 -16.34 4.05
C PHE A 161 0.03 -14.97 4.09
N ALA A 162 -1.31 -14.91 4.05
CA ALA A 162 -2.06 -13.65 4.15
C ALA A 162 -1.78 -12.94 5.48
N LYS A 163 -1.78 -13.66 6.60
CA LYS A 163 -1.47 -13.13 7.94
C LYS A 163 -0.04 -12.58 8.02
N VAL A 164 0.95 -13.37 7.54
CA VAL A 164 2.36 -12.95 7.50
C VAL A 164 2.55 -11.70 6.66
N GLN A 165 1.99 -11.65 5.45
CA GLN A 165 2.13 -10.50 4.57
C GLN A 165 1.46 -9.25 5.16
N LYS A 166 0.32 -9.40 5.85
CA LYS A 166 -0.33 -8.30 6.57
C LYS A 166 0.57 -7.76 7.68
N SER A 167 1.20 -8.62 8.47
CA SER A 167 2.14 -8.23 9.53
C SER A 167 3.40 -7.54 8.99
N ARG A 168 3.77 -7.82 7.74
CA ARG A 168 4.86 -7.16 7.01
C ARG A 168 4.43 -5.89 6.28
N ALA A 169 3.20 -5.43 6.47
CA ALA A 169 2.58 -4.30 5.77
C ALA A 169 2.50 -4.45 4.23
N LEU A 170 2.53 -5.68 3.72
CA LEU A 170 2.39 -6.02 2.29
C LEU A 170 0.93 -6.35 1.98
N GLU A 171 0.07 -5.32 1.96
CA GLU A 171 -1.39 -5.46 1.87
C GLU A 171 -1.84 -6.19 0.60
N ILE A 172 -1.26 -5.87 -0.56
CA ILE A 172 -1.63 -6.49 -1.84
C ILE A 172 -1.31 -7.98 -1.84
N SER A 173 -0.12 -8.37 -1.36
CA SER A 173 0.25 -9.78 -1.23
C SER A 173 -0.64 -10.53 -0.25
N SER A 174 -1.04 -9.87 0.85
CA SER A 174 -2.01 -10.42 1.81
C SER A 174 -3.37 -10.65 1.19
N LEU A 175 -3.90 -9.66 0.44
CA LEU A 175 -5.20 -9.77 -0.23
C LEU A 175 -5.19 -10.80 -1.37
N ASN A 176 -4.10 -10.87 -2.14
CA ASN A 176 -3.91 -11.91 -3.15
C ASN A 176 -4.03 -13.31 -2.52
N ALA A 177 -3.33 -13.56 -1.43
CA ALA A 177 -3.42 -14.84 -0.72
C ALA A 177 -4.84 -15.11 -0.17
N LYS A 178 -5.52 -14.08 0.36
CA LYS A 178 -6.91 -14.22 0.81
C LYS A 178 -7.86 -14.61 -0.33
N LEU A 179 -7.70 -14.04 -1.51
CA LEU A 179 -8.52 -14.38 -2.67
C LEU A 179 -8.30 -15.84 -3.11
N HIS A 180 -7.07 -16.34 -3.05
CA HIS A 180 -6.78 -17.76 -3.26
C HIS A 180 -7.40 -18.64 -2.18
N TRP A 181 -7.31 -18.24 -0.90
CA TRP A 181 -7.96 -18.94 0.19
C TRP A 181 -9.47 -19.06 0.00
N PHE A 182 -10.15 -17.95 -0.36
CA PHE A 182 -11.60 -17.95 -0.64
C PHE A 182 -12.01 -18.88 -1.79
N ALA A 183 -11.13 -19.14 -2.74
CA ALA A 183 -11.43 -20.02 -3.87
C ALA A 183 -11.37 -21.51 -3.53
N ILE A 184 -10.65 -21.89 -2.47
CA ILE A 184 -10.42 -23.30 -2.10
C ILE A 184 -11.04 -23.70 -0.76
N SER A 185 -11.30 -22.74 0.12
CA SER A 185 -11.88 -23.00 1.45
C SER A 185 -13.37 -23.31 1.34
N PRO A 186 -13.84 -24.47 1.84
CA PRO A 186 -15.25 -24.84 1.79
C PRO A 186 -16.11 -24.09 2.82
N SER A 187 -15.52 -23.39 3.78
CA SER A 187 -16.18 -22.81 4.96
C SER A 187 -16.25 -21.28 4.94
N THR A 188 -16.25 -20.65 3.76
CA THR A 188 -16.40 -19.19 3.69
C THR A 188 -17.80 -18.76 4.10
N ASN A 189 -17.89 -18.03 5.22
CA ASN A 189 -19.14 -17.45 5.67
C ASN A 189 -19.34 -16.03 5.09
N THR A 190 -20.53 -15.48 5.25
CA THR A 190 -20.85 -14.12 4.78
C THR A 190 -20.00 -13.05 5.45
N ASP A 191 -19.59 -13.25 6.71
CA ASP A 191 -18.79 -12.28 7.46
C ASP A 191 -17.36 -12.18 6.89
N ASP A 192 -16.77 -13.32 6.49
CA ASP A 192 -15.46 -13.34 5.83
C ASP A 192 -15.51 -12.62 4.48
N ILE A 193 -16.60 -12.78 3.72
CA ILE A 193 -16.82 -12.08 2.45
C ILE A 193 -16.97 -10.57 2.69
N HIS A 194 -17.69 -10.17 3.74
CA HIS A 194 -17.79 -8.76 4.15
C HIS A 194 -16.43 -8.18 4.56
N ALA A 195 -15.66 -8.93 5.35
CA ALA A 195 -14.31 -8.50 5.75
C ALA A 195 -13.38 -8.33 4.54
N LEU A 196 -13.46 -9.26 3.56
CA LEU A 196 -12.71 -9.13 2.30
C LEU A 196 -13.17 -7.91 1.50
N TRP A 197 -14.49 -7.70 1.37
CA TRP A 197 -15.05 -6.51 0.71
C TRP A 197 -14.55 -5.21 1.35
N GLN A 198 -14.58 -5.13 2.68
CA GLN A 198 -14.07 -3.96 3.40
C GLN A 198 -12.59 -3.72 3.10
N ALA A 199 -11.77 -4.76 3.15
CA ALA A 199 -10.35 -4.65 2.86
C ALA A 199 -10.07 -4.22 1.41
N LEU A 200 -10.76 -4.80 0.43
CA LEU A 200 -10.66 -4.43 -0.98
C LEU A 200 -11.15 -2.99 -1.22
N SER A 201 -12.17 -2.55 -0.50
CA SER A 201 -12.73 -1.19 -0.58
C SER A 201 -11.75 -0.10 -0.14
N LEU A 202 -10.77 -0.45 0.69
CA LEU A 202 -9.72 0.46 1.14
C LEU A 202 -8.58 0.62 0.13
N LEU A 203 -8.53 -0.16 -0.93
CA LEU A 203 -7.50 -0.02 -1.96
C LEU A 203 -7.72 1.25 -2.79
N SER A 204 -6.63 1.90 -3.18
CA SER A 204 -6.64 2.90 -4.24
C SER A 204 -6.81 2.22 -5.60
N THR A 205 -7.12 3.00 -6.65
CA THR A 205 -7.29 2.44 -8.01
C THR A 205 -6.03 1.69 -8.47
N TRP A 206 -4.86 2.31 -8.33
CA TRP A 206 -3.59 1.70 -8.70
C TRP A 206 -3.19 0.47 -7.84
N GLN A 207 -3.64 0.38 -6.58
CA GLN A 207 -3.47 -0.83 -5.77
C GLN A 207 -4.38 -1.96 -6.25
N LEU A 208 -5.61 -1.62 -6.64
CA LEU A 208 -6.54 -2.60 -7.21
C LEU A 208 -6.02 -3.15 -8.55
N ASP A 209 -5.44 -2.29 -9.39
CA ASP A 209 -4.80 -2.71 -10.64
C ASP A 209 -3.59 -3.63 -10.36
N GLN A 210 -2.76 -3.28 -9.38
CA GLN A 210 -1.66 -4.13 -8.93
C GLN A 210 -2.15 -5.51 -8.45
N LEU A 211 -3.24 -5.56 -7.70
CA LEU A 211 -3.84 -6.83 -7.27
C LEU A 211 -4.39 -7.62 -8.47
N ALA A 212 -5.00 -6.93 -9.43
CA ALA A 212 -5.56 -7.56 -10.63
C ALA A 212 -4.48 -8.19 -11.53
N ASP A 213 -3.29 -7.59 -11.61
CA ASP A 213 -2.14 -8.14 -12.36
C ASP A 213 -1.67 -9.50 -11.84
N LEU A 214 -1.81 -9.73 -10.52
CA LEU A 214 -1.51 -11.03 -9.91
C LEU A 214 -2.54 -12.10 -10.30
N ASN A 215 -3.63 -11.69 -10.96
CA ASN A 215 -4.70 -12.54 -11.47
C ASN A 215 -5.24 -13.58 -10.47
N PRO A 216 -5.55 -13.21 -9.21
CA PRO A 216 -6.13 -14.15 -8.26
C PRO A 216 -7.53 -14.57 -8.69
N PRO A 217 -8.06 -15.67 -8.12
CA PRO A 217 -9.41 -16.14 -8.40
C PRO A 217 -10.47 -15.04 -8.19
N HIS A 218 -11.45 -15.00 -9.09
CA HIS A 218 -12.59 -14.07 -9.04
C HIS A 218 -12.25 -12.57 -9.12
N ILE A 219 -11.01 -12.20 -9.38
CA ILE A 219 -10.56 -10.79 -9.36
C ILE A 219 -11.36 -9.88 -10.29
N LYS A 220 -11.73 -10.36 -11.48
CA LYS A 220 -12.50 -9.57 -12.46
C LYS A 220 -13.86 -9.13 -11.90
N GLY A 221 -14.55 -10.03 -11.19
CA GLY A 221 -15.83 -9.71 -10.55
C GLY A 221 -15.65 -8.69 -9.40
N TRP A 222 -14.64 -8.87 -8.56
CA TRP A 222 -14.31 -7.93 -7.50
C TRP A 222 -13.94 -6.55 -8.06
N GLN A 223 -13.10 -6.50 -9.09
CA GLN A 223 -12.66 -5.26 -9.73
C GLN A 223 -13.84 -4.48 -10.34
N GLN A 224 -14.76 -5.18 -11.00
CA GLN A 224 -15.95 -4.56 -11.57
C GLN A 224 -16.91 -4.06 -10.50
N LEU A 225 -17.14 -4.85 -9.44
CA LEU A 225 -17.99 -4.45 -8.32
C LEU A 225 -17.46 -3.19 -7.63
N LEU A 226 -16.14 -3.16 -7.36
CA LEU A 226 -15.48 -1.99 -6.78
C LEU A 226 -15.54 -0.78 -7.70
N THR A 227 -15.38 -0.95 -9.00
CA THR A 227 -15.51 0.13 -9.98
C THR A 227 -16.90 0.77 -9.93
N TYR A 228 -17.94 -0.04 -9.85
CA TYR A 228 -19.31 0.44 -9.71
C TYR A 228 -19.53 1.13 -8.36
N ALA A 229 -19.03 0.54 -7.28
CA ALA A 229 -19.11 1.11 -5.95
C ALA A 229 -18.35 2.44 -5.83
N HIS A 230 -17.16 2.54 -6.40
CA HIS A 230 -16.36 3.77 -6.42
C HIS A 230 -17.08 4.92 -7.15
N LYS A 231 -17.69 4.63 -8.31
CA LYS A 231 -18.32 5.64 -9.17
C LYS A 231 -19.74 6.00 -8.72
N PHE A 232 -20.51 5.01 -8.30
CA PHE A 232 -21.96 5.15 -8.11
C PHE A 232 -22.44 4.89 -6.69
N GLY A 233 -21.57 4.43 -5.77
CA GLY A 233 -21.95 4.09 -4.40
C GLY A 233 -22.57 5.22 -3.58
N GLY A 234 -22.44 6.47 -4.02
CA GLY A 234 -23.13 7.64 -3.45
C GLY A 234 -24.50 7.96 -4.09
N ASP A 235 -24.90 7.25 -5.16
CA ASP A 235 -26.17 7.40 -5.88
C ASP A 235 -26.89 6.03 -5.85
N ILE A 236 -27.88 5.91 -4.95
CA ILE A 236 -28.54 4.63 -4.67
C ILE A 236 -29.16 4.02 -5.94
N ASP A 237 -29.88 4.83 -6.72
CA ASP A 237 -30.63 4.35 -7.88
C ASP A 237 -29.70 3.87 -9.01
N ARG A 238 -28.58 4.58 -9.19
CA ARG A 238 -27.56 4.17 -10.15
C ARG A 238 -26.82 2.94 -9.67
N PHE A 239 -26.43 2.92 -8.40
CA PHE A 239 -25.68 1.80 -7.84
C PHE A 239 -26.50 0.51 -7.92
N ASP A 240 -27.78 0.54 -7.56
CA ASP A 240 -28.66 -0.64 -7.66
C ASP A 240 -28.76 -1.20 -9.08
N ARG A 241 -28.88 -0.35 -10.10
CA ARG A 241 -28.87 -0.79 -11.51
C ARG A 241 -27.58 -1.50 -11.87
N TYR A 242 -26.42 -0.99 -11.43
CA TYR A 242 -25.13 -1.60 -11.71
C TYR A 242 -24.91 -2.87 -10.88
N LEU A 243 -25.41 -2.96 -9.64
CA LEU A 243 -25.41 -4.18 -8.84
C LEU A 243 -26.24 -5.29 -9.53
N THR A 244 -27.42 -4.93 -10.04
CA THR A 244 -28.28 -5.86 -10.79
C THR A 244 -27.58 -6.38 -12.05
N GLN A 245 -26.89 -5.50 -12.80
CA GLN A 245 -26.08 -5.92 -13.93
C GLN A 245 -24.95 -6.85 -13.49
N TRP A 246 -24.21 -6.49 -12.47
CA TRP A 246 -23.10 -7.28 -11.94
C TRP A 246 -23.55 -8.68 -11.49
N GLN A 247 -24.69 -8.80 -10.83
CA GLN A 247 -25.25 -10.10 -10.42
C GLN A 247 -25.50 -11.05 -11.60
N ARG A 248 -25.92 -10.51 -12.75
CA ARG A 248 -26.12 -11.31 -13.98
C ARG A 248 -24.78 -11.75 -14.58
N ASP A 249 -23.81 -10.82 -14.64
CA ASP A 249 -22.52 -11.05 -15.28
C ASP A 249 -21.65 -12.02 -14.45
N PHE A 250 -21.83 -12.05 -13.13
CA PHE A 250 -21.02 -12.82 -12.17
C PHE A 250 -21.88 -13.69 -11.24
N SER A 251 -22.81 -14.48 -11.78
CA SER A 251 -23.78 -15.24 -11.00
C SER A 251 -23.18 -16.26 -10.00
N ALA A 252 -21.99 -16.80 -10.28
CA ALA A 252 -21.28 -17.75 -9.42
C ALA A 252 -20.20 -17.12 -8.54
N HIS A 253 -20.16 -15.78 -8.44
CA HIS A 253 -19.12 -15.08 -7.70
C HIS A 253 -19.41 -15.05 -6.18
N PRO A 254 -18.39 -15.21 -5.29
CA PRO A 254 -18.59 -15.21 -3.84
C PRO A 254 -19.30 -13.94 -3.31
N ALA A 255 -19.04 -12.78 -3.90
CA ALA A 255 -19.67 -11.52 -3.50
C ALA A 255 -21.20 -11.46 -3.72
N GLN A 256 -21.81 -12.45 -4.36
CA GLN A 256 -23.27 -12.54 -4.41
C GLN A 256 -23.91 -12.50 -3.01
N ALA A 257 -23.24 -13.09 -2.02
CA ALA A 257 -23.71 -13.13 -0.64
C ALA A 257 -23.84 -11.75 0.03
N ILE A 258 -23.14 -10.72 -0.46
CA ILE A 258 -23.14 -9.37 0.14
C ILE A 258 -23.91 -8.34 -0.67
N ILE A 259 -24.43 -8.67 -1.85
CA ILE A 259 -25.08 -7.68 -2.73
C ILE A 259 -26.31 -7.06 -2.06
N GLU A 260 -27.12 -7.85 -1.37
CA GLU A 260 -28.30 -7.32 -0.67
C GLU A 260 -27.92 -6.35 0.46
N SER A 261 -26.83 -6.61 1.18
CA SER A 261 -26.33 -5.69 2.19
C SER A 261 -25.80 -4.39 1.58
N LEU A 262 -25.22 -4.46 0.38
CA LEU A 262 -24.79 -3.26 -0.35
C LEU A 262 -25.97 -2.41 -0.83
N ARG A 263 -27.11 -3.04 -1.16
CA ARG A 263 -28.38 -2.37 -1.49
C ARG A 263 -29.04 -1.74 -0.27
N ALA A 264 -29.15 -2.54 0.81
CA ALA A 264 -29.85 -2.17 2.03
C ALA A 264 -29.12 -1.11 2.86
N GLY A 265 -27.87 -0.79 2.51
CA GLY A 265 -27.08 0.18 3.25
C GLY A 265 -27.83 1.49 3.39
N GLU A 266 -28.45 1.71 4.56
CA GLU A 266 -29.06 2.99 4.90
C GLU A 266 -28.03 4.10 4.75
N LEU A 267 -28.33 5.06 3.89
CA LEU A 267 -27.63 6.32 3.93
C LEU A 267 -28.05 6.98 5.25
N ALA A 268 -27.10 7.17 6.17
CA ALA A 268 -27.37 7.99 7.33
C ALA A 268 -28.07 9.26 6.89
N THR A 269 -29.03 9.71 7.68
CA THR A 269 -29.79 10.94 7.43
C THR A 269 -28.84 12.04 6.98
N LYS A 270 -28.98 12.46 5.73
CA LYS A 270 -28.13 13.45 5.10
C LYS A 270 -28.18 14.73 5.94
N ARG A 271 -27.14 15.00 6.72
CA ARG A 271 -27.02 16.25 7.44
C ARG A 271 -27.03 17.38 6.41
N VAL A 272 -28.00 18.27 6.50
CA VAL A 272 -28.08 19.40 5.57
C VAL A 272 -27.01 20.41 5.98
N ILE A 273 -25.93 20.51 5.19
CA ILE A 273 -24.86 21.48 5.39
C ILE A 273 -25.15 22.65 4.46
N GLN A 274 -25.58 23.77 5.00
CA GLN A 274 -25.87 25.00 4.24
C GLN A 274 -24.80 26.06 4.46
N ASN A 275 -24.47 26.37 5.69
CA ASN A 275 -23.53 27.44 6.04
C ASN A 275 -22.12 26.87 6.17
N ILE A 276 -21.21 27.33 5.35
CA ILE A 276 -19.82 26.87 5.30
C ILE A 276 -18.92 28.07 5.58
N THR A 277 -18.09 27.95 6.60
CA THR A 277 -17.06 28.94 6.90
C THR A 277 -15.72 28.50 6.32
N ILE A 278 -15.07 29.39 5.59
CA ILE A 278 -13.81 29.14 4.90
C ILE A 278 -12.71 30.00 5.54
N ILE A 279 -11.69 29.36 6.11
CA ILE A 279 -10.57 30.03 6.79
C ILE A 279 -9.34 29.94 5.90
N LEU A 280 -8.92 31.05 5.31
CA LEU A 280 -7.79 31.14 4.38
C LEU A 280 -6.91 32.35 4.69
N PRO A 281 -5.59 32.32 4.37
CA PRO A 281 -4.74 33.49 4.42
C PRO A 281 -5.08 34.42 3.24
N LEU A 282 -5.90 35.44 3.47
CA LEU A 282 -6.40 36.35 2.42
C LEU A 282 -5.58 37.65 2.38
N SER A 283 -4.81 37.94 3.40
CA SER A 283 -3.84 39.04 3.50
C SER A 283 -2.43 38.50 3.75
N GLY A 284 -1.46 39.38 4.01
CA GLY A 284 -0.10 38.99 4.34
C GLY A 284 0.70 38.31 3.22
N LYS A 285 1.77 37.60 3.62
CA LYS A 285 2.75 37.00 2.68
C LYS A 285 2.17 35.85 1.83
N GLN A 286 1.20 35.13 2.34
CA GLN A 286 0.62 33.96 1.69
C GLN A 286 -0.75 34.24 1.04
N ALA A 287 -1.17 35.51 0.94
CA ALA A 287 -2.43 35.93 0.37
C ALA A 287 -2.66 35.39 -1.06
N VAL A 288 -1.61 35.25 -1.86
CA VAL A 288 -1.70 34.72 -3.22
C VAL A 288 -2.17 33.26 -3.22
N ALA A 289 -1.67 32.46 -2.27
CA ALA A 289 -2.10 31.07 -2.11
C ALA A 289 -3.55 30.98 -1.59
N GLY A 290 -3.89 31.77 -0.56
CA GLY A 290 -5.24 31.85 -0.02
C GLY A 290 -6.26 32.28 -1.07
N LYS A 291 -5.95 33.31 -1.88
CA LYS A 291 -6.81 33.75 -2.99
C LYS A 291 -6.95 32.72 -4.09
N ALA A 292 -5.91 31.93 -4.38
CA ALA A 292 -6.02 30.83 -5.35
C ALA A 292 -6.99 29.74 -4.86
N ALA A 293 -6.93 29.35 -3.57
CA ALA A 293 -7.90 28.44 -2.96
C ALA A 293 -9.32 29.02 -2.97
N GLN A 294 -9.46 30.30 -2.56
CA GLN A 294 -10.75 31.01 -2.60
C GLN A 294 -11.38 30.98 -3.99
N GLN A 295 -10.60 31.29 -5.03
CA GLN A 295 -11.06 31.27 -6.42
C GLN A 295 -11.49 29.87 -6.86
N GLY A 296 -10.80 28.82 -6.40
CA GLY A 296 -11.21 27.42 -6.63
C GLY A 296 -12.54 27.09 -5.98
N ILE A 297 -12.73 27.48 -4.72
CA ILE A 297 -14.00 27.31 -3.98
C ILE A 297 -15.14 28.06 -4.68
N LEU A 298 -14.92 29.30 -5.08
CA LEU A 298 -15.94 30.11 -5.79
C LEU A 298 -16.27 29.54 -7.18
N ALA A 299 -15.29 28.95 -7.86
CA ALA A 299 -15.53 28.26 -9.13
C ALA A 299 -16.41 27.02 -8.95
N ALA A 300 -16.20 26.25 -7.85
CA ALA A 300 -17.06 25.13 -7.49
C ALA A 300 -18.47 25.59 -7.06
N TYR A 301 -18.57 26.71 -6.34
CA TYR A 301 -19.82 27.29 -5.87
C TYR A 301 -20.78 27.59 -7.00
N ASN A 302 -20.29 27.99 -8.16
CA ASN A 302 -21.12 28.24 -9.34
C ASN A 302 -22.01 27.03 -9.72
N ASN A 303 -21.57 25.82 -9.38
CA ASN A 303 -22.33 24.57 -9.62
C ASN A 303 -23.15 24.12 -8.41
N ILE A 304 -22.99 24.77 -7.25
CA ILE A 304 -23.66 24.41 -5.99
C ILE A 304 -24.15 25.69 -5.29
N PRO A 305 -25.00 26.52 -5.93
CA PRO A 305 -25.32 27.86 -5.46
C PRO A 305 -26.23 27.90 -4.22
N HIS A 306 -26.69 26.77 -3.72
CA HIS A 306 -27.56 26.66 -2.55
C HIS A 306 -26.81 26.66 -1.21
N LYS A 307 -25.49 26.80 -1.21
CA LYS A 307 -24.65 26.90 0.00
C LYS A 307 -24.43 28.39 0.34
N ASN A 308 -24.31 28.70 1.62
CA ASN A 308 -23.87 30.00 2.10
C ASN A 308 -22.39 29.94 2.46
N LEU A 309 -21.57 30.78 1.84
CA LEU A 309 -20.13 30.79 2.06
C LEU A 309 -19.71 32.05 2.82
N SER A 310 -19.03 31.86 3.97
CA SER A 310 -18.43 32.95 4.76
C SER A 310 -16.92 32.80 4.76
N PHE A 311 -16.18 33.85 4.41
CA PHE A 311 -14.71 33.81 4.38
C PHE A 311 -14.14 34.55 5.57
N ILE A 312 -13.21 33.90 6.28
CA ILE A 312 -12.42 34.47 7.38
C ILE A 312 -10.97 34.53 6.94
N ASP A 313 -10.33 35.69 7.14
CA ASP A 313 -8.90 35.86 6.88
C ASP A 313 -8.08 35.34 8.07
N ALA A 314 -7.35 34.25 7.86
CA ALA A 314 -6.54 33.61 8.88
C ALA A 314 -5.37 34.48 9.38
N ASP A 315 -4.93 35.50 8.61
CA ASP A 315 -3.83 36.38 8.98
C ASP A 315 -4.24 37.48 9.96
N THR A 316 -5.54 37.84 9.97
CA THR A 316 -6.11 38.86 10.87
C THR A 316 -7.00 38.27 11.96
N LEU A 317 -7.24 36.94 11.93
CA LEU A 317 -8.13 36.23 12.84
C LEU A 317 -7.56 36.22 14.28
N ASP A 318 -8.39 36.63 15.23
CA ASP A 318 -8.17 36.26 16.64
C ASP A 318 -8.67 34.83 16.87
N TRP A 319 -7.71 33.91 17.02
CA TRP A 319 -8.01 32.48 17.19
C TRP A 319 -8.78 32.19 18.47
N ALA A 320 -8.64 33.01 19.53
CA ALA A 320 -9.36 32.83 20.78
C ALA A 320 -10.88 33.11 20.62
N LEU A 321 -11.28 33.95 19.66
CA LEU A 321 -12.66 34.31 19.37
C LEU A 321 -13.26 33.48 18.22
N LEU A 322 -12.52 32.56 17.66
CA LEU A 322 -12.98 31.80 16.48
C LEU A 322 -14.28 31.03 16.76
N ASN A 323 -14.39 30.37 17.91
CA ASN A 323 -15.60 29.61 18.26
C ASN A 323 -16.85 30.51 18.29
N GLU A 324 -16.77 31.68 18.87
CA GLU A 324 -17.86 32.66 18.91
C GLU A 324 -18.23 33.16 17.52
N GLN A 325 -17.23 33.40 16.65
CA GLN A 325 -17.46 33.79 15.26
C GLN A 325 -18.18 32.67 14.46
N LEU A 326 -17.76 31.42 14.64
CA LEU A 326 -18.40 30.26 13.99
C LEU A 326 -19.86 30.08 14.42
N ILE A 327 -20.17 30.29 15.69
CA ILE A 327 -21.53 30.27 16.23
C ILE A 327 -22.35 31.42 15.63
N THR A 328 -21.79 32.65 15.60
CA THR A 328 -22.47 33.83 15.03
C THR A 328 -22.81 33.64 13.54
N LEU A 329 -21.93 32.94 12.78
CA LEU A 329 -22.12 32.62 11.37
C LEU A 329 -23.03 31.38 11.17
N ASP A 330 -23.57 30.79 12.23
CA ASP A 330 -24.32 29.53 12.18
C ASP A 330 -23.62 28.47 11.31
N SER A 331 -22.30 28.29 11.55
CA SER A 331 -21.46 27.44 10.72
C SER A 331 -21.78 25.97 10.87
N HIS A 332 -22.13 25.29 9.78
CA HIS A 332 -22.38 23.86 9.75
C HIS A 332 -21.14 23.04 9.37
N PHE A 333 -20.16 23.66 8.71
CA PHE A 333 -18.92 23.04 8.27
C PHE A 333 -17.81 24.08 8.12
N VAL A 334 -16.56 23.70 8.35
CA VAL A 334 -15.39 24.56 8.15
C VAL A 334 -14.48 23.98 7.07
N ILE A 335 -14.05 24.81 6.09
CA ILE A 335 -13.01 24.49 5.11
C ILE A 335 -11.75 25.31 5.45
N GLY A 336 -10.61 24.65 5.55
CA GLY A 336 -9.37 25.26 5.98
C GLY A 336 -9.07 24.95 7.47
N PRO A 337 -8.02 25.56 8.02
CA PRO A 337 -7.05 26.46 7.40
C PRO A 337 -6.13 25.81 6.35
N LEU A 338 -5.47 26.67 5.52
CA LEU A 338 -4.57 26.26 4.45
C LEU A 338 -3.12 26.11 4.92
N LEU A 339 -2.65 27.01 5.78
CA LEU A 339 -1.27 27.02 6.26
C LEU A 339 -1.13 26.09 7.47
N LYS A 340 -0.01 25.38 7.55
CA LYS A 340 0.26 24.39 8.58
C LYS A 340 0.14 24.95 9.99
N ASP A 341 0.80 26.07 10.26
CA ASP A 341 0.74 26.73 11.57
C ASP A 341 -0.68 27.15 11.97
N ASN A 342 -1.51 27.51 10.98
CA ASN A 342 -2.91 27.86 11.22
C ASN A 342 -3.79 26.62 11.46
N VAL A 343 -3.44 25.48 10.85
CA VAL A 343 -4.09 24.19 11.16
C VAL A 343 -3.84 23.80 12.61
N ASP A 344 -2.59 23.94 13.08
CA ASP A 344 -2.26 23.62 14.47
C ASP A 344 -2.98 24.55 15.45
N LYS A 345 -3.09 25.87 15.13
CA LYS A 345 -3.90 26.82 15.92
C LYS A 345 -5.38 26.48 15.94
N TYR A 346 -5.94 26.06 14.80
CA TYR A 346 -7.34 25.62 14.72
C TYR A 346 -7.60 24.40 15.59
N LEU A 347 -6.74 23.40 15.50
CA LEU A 347 -6.86 22.16 16.27
C LEU A 347 -6.62 22.35 17.78
N ALA A 348 -5.92 23.41 18.18
CA ALA A 348 -5.77 23.79 19.58
C ALA A 348 -7.07 24.34 20.18
N GLN A 349 -8.08 24.70 19.36
CA GLN A 349 -9.40 25.15 19.81
C GLN A 349 -10.30 23.93 20.07
N HIS A 350 -10.14 23.26 21.20
CA HIS A 350 -10.85 22.00 21.53
C HIS A 350 -12.37 22.15 21.66
N GLU A 351 -12.88 23.36 21.77
CA GLU A 351 -14.30 23.67 21.88
C GLU A 351 -15.02 23.61 20.54
N ILE A 352 -14.29 23.63 19.40
CA ILE A 352 -14.87 23.60 18.06
C ILE A 352 -15.23 22.16 17.71
N LEU A 353 -16.52 21.84 17.76
CA LEU A 353 -17.07 20.52 17.40
C LEU A 353 -17.65 20.47 15.98
N ILE A 354 -17.56 21.56 15.25
CA ILE A 354 -18.07 21.66 13.86
C ILE A 354 -17.22 20.78 12.94
N PRO A 355 -17.83 19.94 12.09
CA PRO A 355 -17.09 19.16 11.10
C PRO A 355 -16.19 20.04 10.23
N SER A 356 -14.97 19.60 9.98
CA SER A 356 -14.02 20.44 9.25
C SER A 356 -13.15 19.66 8.28
N LEU A 357 -12.81 20.32 7.16
CA LEU A 357 -11.87 19.84 6.16
C LEU A 357 -10.61 20.71 6.17
N LEU A 358 -9.58 20.25 6.85
CA LEU A 358 -8.29 20.92 6.94
C LEU A 358 -7.54 20.79 5.61
N LEU A 359 -6.98 21.89 5.09
CA LEU A 359 -6.29 21.92 3.81
C LEU A 359 -4.78 21.69 3.92
N ASN A 360 -4.33 21.23 5.08
CA ASN A 360 -2.94 20.83 5.33
C ASN A 360 -2.87 19.81 6.48
N THR A 361 -1.72 19.15 6.61
CA THR A 361 -1.47 18.18 7.66
C THR A 361 -0.90 18.87 8.90
N PRO A 362 -1.45 18.65 10.12
CA PRO A 362 -0.90 19.16 11.36
C PRO A 362 0.47 18.55 11.67
N GLU A 363 1.23 19.16 12.58
CA GLU A 363 2.54 18.61 13.01
C GLU A 363 2.38 17.44 13.99
N ASN A 364 1.61 17.63 15.05
CA ASN A 364 1.59 16.69 16.19
C ASN A 364 0.19 16.50 16.81
N VAL A 365 -0.90 16.83 16.13
CA VAL A 365 -2.23 16.82 16.73
C VAL A 365 -3.07 15.67 16.18
N LEU A 366 -3.75 14.94 17.09
CA LEU A 366 -4.73 13.94 16.73
C LEU A 366 -6.04 14.60 16.31
N LEU A 367 -6.62 14.12 15.22
CA LEU A 367 -7.92 14.56 14.73
C LEU A 367 -9.04 13.96 15.58
N ASN A 368 -10.11 14.72 15.77
CA ASN A 368 -11.36 14.13 16.23
C ASN A 368 -12.11 13.43 15.08
N THR A 369 -13.21 12.77 15.40
CA THR A 369 -13.96 11.95 14.42
C THR A 369 -14.60 12.74 13.29
N GLU A 370 -14.78 14.05 13.43
CA GLU A 370 -15.44 14.93 12.44
C GLU A 370 -14.46 15.90 11.76
N GLN A 371 -13.16 15.72 12.00
CA GLN A 371 -12.09 16.46 11.33
C GLN A 371 -11.45 15.62 10.25
N PHE A 372 -11.29 16.20 9.06
CA PHE A 372 -10.75 15.54 7.88
C PHE A 372 -9.57 16.35 7.32
N ILE A 373 -8.65 15.67 6.66
CA ILE A 373 -7.49 16.31 6.03
C ILE A 373 -7.53 16.09 4.52
N LEU A 374 -7.43 17.19 3.76
CA LEU A 374 -7.09 17.19 2.34
C LEU A 374 -5.71 17.86 2.18
N SER A 375 -4.67 17.07 2.00
CA SER A 375 -3.31 17.58 1.83
C SER A 375 -2.68 17.07 0.54
N MET A 376 -1.90 17.93 -0.11
CA MET A 376 -1.16 17.57 -1.32
C MET A 376 0.23 17.02 -0.95
N ARG A 377 0.27 15.96 -0.17
CA ARG A 377 1.51 15.33 0.27
C ARG A 377 2.27 14.72 -0.91
N PRO A 378 3.50 15.14 -1.14
CA PRO A 378 4.30 14.60 -2.24
C PRO A 378 4.78 13.16 -1.98
N GLU A 379 4.77 12.70 -0.74
CA GLU A 379 5.11 11.32 -0.38
C GLU A 379 4.07 10.34 -0.92
N ASP A 380 2.78 10.68 -0.90
CA ASP A 380 1.71 9.81 -1.42
C ASP A 380 1.89 9.56 -2.92
N GLU A 381 2.34 10.59 -3.66
CA GLU A 381 2.72 10.49 -5.07
C GLU A 381 3.92 9.55 -5.27
N ALA A 382 4.94 9.68 -4.42
CA ALA A 382 6.14 8.85 -4.49
C ALA A 382 5.82 7.37 -4.20
N PHE A 383 4.95 7.08 -3.24
CA PHE A 383 4.45 5.74 -2.96
C PHE A 383 3.70 5.16 -4.16
N GLN A 384 2.80 5.92 -4.77
CA GLN A 384 2.11 5.51 -5.99
C GLN A 384 3.11 5.21 -7.12
N ALA A 385 4.08 6.10 -7.37
CA ALA A 385 5.06 5.94 -8.43
C ALA A 385 5.93 4.70 -8.21
N ALA A 386 6.48 4.50 -6.99
CA ALA A 386 7.29 3.34 -6.67
C ALA A 386 6.49 2.03 -6.85
N THR A 387 5.24 1.99 -6.41
CA THR A 387 4.40 0.81 -6.55
C THR A 387 4.06 0.51 -8.00
N THR A 388 3.69 1.51 -8.79
CA THR A 388 3.40 1.32 -10.21
C THR A 388 4.63 0.84 -10.98
N LEU A 389 5.79 1.44 -10.72
CA LEU A 389 7.03 1.12 -11.43
C LEU A 389 7.65 -0.21 -11.00
N SER A 390 7.45 -0.67 -9.76
CA SER A 390 7.91 -2.00 -9.31
C SER A 390 7.30 -3.14 -10.13
N ARG A 391 6.11 -2.96 -10.70
CA ARG A 391 5.44 -3.92 -11.58
C ARG A 391 6.15 -4.12 -12.93
N LYS A 392 6.98 -3.15 -13.34
CA LYS A 392 7.73 -3.21 -14.62
C LYS A 392 9.02 -4.05 -14.53
N ASN A 393 9.26 -4.73 -13.39
CA ASN A 393 10.42 -5.60 -13.17
C ASN A 393 11.80 -4.93 -13.34
N TYR A 394 11.92 -3.64 -12.99
CA TYR A 394 13.20 -2.96 -12.94
C TYR A 394 14.06 -3.52 -11.81
N ARG A 395 15.37 -3.72 -12.10
CA ARG A 395 16.34 -4.35 -11.18
C ARG A 395 17.38 -3.37 -10.64
N ALA A 396 17.63 -2.29 -11.34
CA ALA A 396 18.62 -1.29 -10.96
C ALA A 396 18.09 0.14 -11.20
N PRO A 397 16.99 0.53 -10.53
CA PRO A 397 16.47 1.89 -10.61
C PRO A 397 17.41 2.89 -9.95
N VAL A 398 17.55 4.06 -10.56
CA VAL A 398 18.30 5.19 -10.01
C VAL A 398 17.36 6.37 -9.78
N VAL A 399 17.35 6.90 -8.56
CA VAL A 399 16.60 8.11 -8.19
C VAL A 399 17.52 9.31 -8.29
N LEU A 400 17.20 10.24 -9.18
CA LEU A 400 17.92 11.52 -9.30
C LEU A 400 17.13 12.60 -8.59
N SER A 401 17.63 13.10 -7.46
CA SER A 401 16.92 14.06 -6.61
C SER A 401 17.71 15.34 -6.38
N HIS A 402 17.03 16.48 -6.45
CA HIS A 402 17.61 17.73 -5.96
C HIS A 402 17.79 17.72 -4.44
N ARG A 403 18.74 18.50 -3.91
CA ARG A 403 19.08 18.52 -2.47
C ARG A 403 18.14 19.35 -1.60
N ASP A 404 17.03 19.90 -2.14
CA ASP A 404 16.06 20.60 -1.28
C ASP A 404 15.24 19.60 -0.43
N THR A 405 14.77 20.07 0.72
CA THR A 405 14.05 19.23 1.71
C THR A 405 12.85 18.49 1.11
N ALA A 406 12.07 19.13 0.23
CA ALA A 406 10.89 18.50 -0.35
C ALA A 406 11.28 17.40 -1.35
N SER A 407 12.33 17.62 -2.17
CA SER A 407 12.84 16.61 -3.10
C SER A 407 13.43 15.41 -2.36
N GLN A 408 14.16 15.65 -1.26
CA GLN A 408 14.70 14.56 -0.42
C GLN A 408 13.59 13.71 0.19
N ARG A 409 12.51 14.32 0.69
CA ARG A 409 11.34 13.59 1.23
C ARG A 409 10.67 12.70 0.18
N ILE A 410 10.52 13.19 -1.05
CA ILE A 410 9.98 12.42 -2.18
C ILE A 410 10.90 11.23 -2.52
N ALA A 411 12.21 11.48 -2.64
CA ALA A 411 13.18 10.44 -2.94
C ALA A 411 13.21 9.36 -1.84
N GLN A 412 13.15 9.77 -0.57
CA GLN A 412 13.09 8.87 0.55
C GLN A 412 11.80 8.03 0.54
N ALA A 413 10.64 8.64 0.32
CA ALA A 413 9.39 7.94 0.25
C ALA A 413 9.36 6.91 -0.91
N PHE A 414 9.89 7.30 -2.08
CA PHE A 414 10.02 6.39 -3.22
C PHE A 414 10.92 5.20 -2.89
N THR A 415 12.11 5.43 -2.33
CA THR A 415 13.08 4.36 -2.05
C THR A 415 12.62 3.43 -0.94
N GLN A 416 11.97 3.94 0.10
CA GLN A 416 11.38 3.12 1.16
C GLN A 416 10.28 2.20 0.63
N GLN A 417 9.37 2.74 -0.19
CA GLN A 417 8.31 1.94 -0.81
C GLN A 417 8.89 0.91 -1.77
N TRP A 418 9.90 1.30 -2.55
CA TRP A 418 10.58 0.36 -3.45
C TRP A 418 11.25 -0.78 -2.69
N GLN A 419 11.95 -0.47 -1.60
CA GLN A 419 12.58 -1.49 -0.74
C GLN A 419 11.55 -2.45 -0.13
N LEU A 420 10.41 -1.91 0.32
CA LEU A 420 9.33 -2.73 0.87
C LEU A 420 8.81 -3.75 -0.16
N LEU A 421 8.69 -3.34 -1.43
CA LEU A 421 8.12 -4.18 -2.50
C LEU A 421 9.15 -5.15 -3.11
N ASN A 422 10.40 -4.73 -3.24
CA ASN A 422 11.41 -5.47 -4.00
C ASN A 422 12.57 -6.03 -3.14
N GLY A 423 12.64 -5.69 -1.86
CA GLY A 423 13.65 -6.19 -0.92
C GLY A 423 15.01 -5.49 -0.97
N TYR A 424 15.20 -4.49 -1.86
CA TYR A 424 16.46 -3.74 -1.99
C TYR A 424 16.20 -2.25 -2.18
N LEU A 425 17.17 -1.40 -1.77
CA LEU A 425 17.12 0.05 -1.93
C LEU A 425 17.61 0.45 -3.32
N PRO A 426 16.87 1.33 -4.03
CA PRO A 426 17.39 2.02 -5.21
C PRO A 426 18.60 2.90 -4.88
N GLU A 427 19.49 3.09 -5.86
CA GLU A 427 20.54 4.09 -5.77
C GLU A 427 19.93 5.50 -5.81
N VAL A 428 20.36 6.38 -4.89
CA VAL A 428 19.93 7.78 -4.86
C VAL A 428 21.12 8.69 -5.16
N VAL A 429 21.01 9.44 -6.24
CA VAL A 429 21.99 10.44 -6.65
C VAL A 429 21.42 11.83 -6.40
N TYR A 430 22.02 12.56 -5.46
CA TYR A 430 21.64 13.93 -5.19
C TYR A 430 22.43 14.88 -6.06
N PHE A 431 21.75 15.73 -6.80
CA PHE A 431 22.35 16.73 -7.66
C PHE A 431 22.19 18.16 -7.12
N GLU A 432 23.16 19.01 -7.46
CA GLU A 432 23.16 20.44 -7.21
C GLU A 432 22.91 21.22 -8.51
N LYS A 433 22.72 22.53 -8.44
CA LYS A 433 22.51 23.38 -9.62
C LYS A 433 23.83 23.60 -10.40
N GLY A 434 23.72 23.85 -11.70
CA GLY A 434 24.84 24.26 -12.55
C GLY A 434 25.74 23.11 -13.01
N LYS A 435 27.07 23.39 -13.19
CA LYS A 435 28.04 22.39 -13.69
C LYS A 435 28.13 21.13 -12.82
N LYS A 436 27.98 21.27 -11.52
CA LYS A 436 27.99 20.13 -10.59
C LYS A 436 26.91 19.09 -10.89
N MET A 437 25.76 19.50 -11.40
CA MET A 437 24.69 18.59 -11.82
C MET A 437 25.18 17.65 -12.92
N GLN A 438 25.88 18.19 -13.92
CA GLN A 438 26.41 17.42 -15.04
C GLN A 438 27.53 16.47 -14.60
N GLU A 439 28.41 16.93 -13.71
CA GLU A 439 29.51 16.13 -13.16
C GLU A 439 28.98 14.97 -12.33
N GLN A 440 27.98 15.23 -11.46
CA GLN A 440 27.35 14.20 -10.63
C GLN A 440 26.62 13.15 -11.48
N LEU A 441 25.93 13.57 -12.53
CA LEU A 441 25.26 12.63 -13.43
C LEU A 441 26.26 11.81 -14.26
N LYS A 442 27.37 12.41 -14.76
CA LYS A 442 28.44 11.68 -15.43
C LYS A 442 29.07 10.62 -14.53
N ALA A 443 29.33 10.99 -13.27
CA ALA A 443 29.89 10.07 -12.27
C ALA A 443 28.92 8.92 -12.00
N SER A 444 27.63 9.21 -11.81
CA SER A 444 26.59 8.20 -11.60
C SER A 444 26.44 7.25 -12.80
N LEU A 445 26.60 7.74 -14.02
CA LEU A 445 26.58 6.95 -15.25
C LEU A 445 27.94 6.29 -15.57
N GLU A 446 28.98 6.53 -14.79
CA GLU A 446 30.36 6.08 -15.01
C GLU A 446 30.93 6.43 -16.41
N VAL A 447 30.40 7.46 -17.04
CA VAL A 447 30.85 7.91 -18.37
C VAL A 447 32.28 8.44 -18.32
N ASP A 448 32.66 9.11 -17.22
CA ASP A 448 34.01 9.59 -16.92
C ASP A 448 35.01 8.43 -16.78
N LEU A 449 34.64 7.33 -16.12
CA LEU A 449 35.46 6.12 -16.02
C LEU A 449 35.63 5.47 -17.39
N SER A 450 34.60 5.45 -18.23
CA SER A 450 34.69 4.95 -19.60
C SER A 450 35.63 5.84 -20.43
N GLN A 451 35.55 7.15 -20.34
CA GLN A 451 36.45 8.10 -21.01
C GLN A 451 37.89 7.93 -20.55
N ALA A 452 38.12 7.72 -19.25
CA ALA A 452 39.47 7.47 -18.72
C ALA A 452 40.06 6.16 -19.27
N ARG A 453 39.28 5.08 -19.32
CA ARG A 453 39.71 3.80 -19.93
C ARG A 453 40.05 3.94 -21.39
N ILE A 454 39.22 4.67 -22.15
CA ILE A 454 39.50 4.96 -23.59
C ILE A 454 40.81 5.73 -23.77
N LYS A 455 41.02 6.74 -22.92
CA LYS A 455 42.26 7.54 -22.96
C LYS A 455 43.48 6.68 -22.66
N ASP A 456 43.45 5.84 -21.64
CA ASP A 456 44.52 4.92 -21.28
C ASP A 456 44.80 3.91 -22.41
N LEU A 457 43.77 3.34 -23.03
CA LEU A 457 43.89 2.45 -24.19
C LEU A 457 44.55 3.14 -25.37
N LYS A 458 44.18 4.36 -25.75
CA LYS A 458 44.80 5.14 -26.82
C LYS A 458 46.28 5.40 -26.56
N ILE A 459 46.64 5.69 -25.32
CA ILE A 459 48.04 5.90 -24.92
C ILE A 459 48.84 4.61 -25.05
N ARG A 460 48.29 3.48 -24.61
CA ARG A 460 48.99 2.18 -24.64
C ARG A 460 49.14 1.62 -26.05
N LEU A 461 48.09 1.75 -26.87
CA LEU A 461 48.09 1.21 -28.25
C LEU A 461 48.85 2.09 -29.22
N LYS A 462 49.09 3.37 -28.90
CA LYS A 462 49.71 4.37 -29.78
C LYS A 462 49.08 4.45 -31.19
N GLN A 463 47.78 4.12 -31.28
CA GLN A 463 47.00 4.11 -32.52
C GLN A 463 45.72 4.93 -32.35
N SER A 464 45.26 5.56 -33.42
CA SER A 464 43.93 6.15 -33.49
C SER A 464 42.89 5.03 -33.61
N ILE A 465 42.10 4.83 -32.58
CA ILE A 465 40.98 3.90 -32.58
C ILE A 465 39.68 4.67 -32.48
N ASP A 466 38.68 4.26 -33.26
CA ASP A 466 37.33 4.76 -33.12
C ASP A 466 36.75 4.28 -31.77
N THR A 467 36.37 5.21 -30.98
CA THR A 467 35.93 4.92 -29.59
C THR A 467 34.76 5.78 -29.22
N GLU A 468 33.83 5.19 -28.55
CA GLU A 468 32.67 5.85 -27.93
C GLU A 468 32.64 5.58 -26.43
N SER A 469 32.40 6.62 -25.63
CA SER A 469 32.21 6.45 -24.22
C SER A 469 30.87 5.77 -23.92
N ARG A 470 30.89 4.83 -23.01
CA ARG A 470 29.68 4.06 -22.63
C ARG A 470 29.29 4.36 -21.20
N ASN A 471 27.99 4.49 -20.98
CA ASN A 471 27.42 4.49 -19.64
C ASN A 471 27.39 3.07 -19.04
N ARG A 472 27.23 2.99 -17.72
CA ARG A 472 26.98 1.69 -17.05
C ARG A 472 25.67 1.08 -17.58
N ARG A 473 25.66 -0.25 -17.72
CA ARG A 473 24.60 -1.00 -18.41
C ARG A 473 23.56 -1.61 -17.48
N ASP A 474 23.81 -1.58 -16.19
CA ASP A 474 22.92 -2.13 -15.19
C ASP A 474 21.69 -1.25 -14.93
N ILE A 475 21.81 0.08 -15.07
CA ILE A 475 20.71 1.02 -14.87
C ILE A 475 19.59 0.74 -15.87
N ASP A 476 18.40 0.46 -15.39
CA ASP A 476 17.25 0.10 -16.21
C ASP A 476 16.10 1.12 -16.15
N MET A 477 16.11 2.07 -15.19
CA MET A 477 15.23 3.24 -15.19
C MET A 477 15.82 4.41 -14.36
N PHE A 478 15.33 5.62 -14.64
CA PHE A 478 15.51 6.81 -13.79
C PHE A 478 14.19 7.31 -13.22
N TYR A 479 14.19 7.73 -11.95
CA TYR A 479 13.11 8.49 -11.34
C TYR A 479 13.63 9.89 -10.94
N LEU A 480 13.13 10.95 -11.61
CA LEU A 480 13.58 12.33 -11.43
C LEU A 480 12.72 13.06 -10.38
N VAL A 481 13.37 13.72 -9.45
CA VAL A 481 12.74 14.57 -8.45
C VAL A 481 13.41 15.94 -8.46
N GLY A 482 12.81 16.89 -9.18
CA GLY A 482 13.34 18.23 -9.35
C GLY A 482 12.29 19.20 -9.87
N SER A 483 12.66 20.47 -10.05
CA SER A 483 11.81 21.48 -10.68
C SER A 483 11.74 21.28 -12.20
N PRO A 484 10.77 21.89 -12.91
CA PRO A 484 10.67 21.81 -14.37
C PRO A 484 11.96 22.30 -15.06
N ALA A 485 12.58 23.39 -14.56
CA ALA A 485 13.82 23.91 -15.11
C ALA A 485 14.99 22.94 -14.95
N GLN A 486 15.05 22.21 -13.83
CA GLN A 486 16.08 21.19 -13.62
C GLN A 486 15.85 19.97 -14.50
N THR A 487 14.60 19.52 -14.64
CA THR A 487 14.24 18.38 -15.46
C THR A 487 14.55 18.61 -16.94
N LYS A 488 14.32 19.82 -17.45
CA LYS A 488 14.70 20.25 -18.81
C LYS A 488 16.21 20.14 -19.09
N LEU A 489 17.03 20.26 -18.09
CA LEU A 489 18.48 20.10 -18.23
C LEU A 489 18.91 18.65 -18.03
N LEU A 490 18.29 17.94 -17.08
CA LEU A 490 18.67 16.57 -16.73
C LEU A 490 18.29 15.57 -17.82
N LYS A 491 17.06 15.66 -18.36
CA LYS A 491 16.57 14.67 -19.32
C LYS A 491 17.41 14.61 -20.60
N PRO A 492 17.71 15.74 -21.32
CA PRO A 492 18.60 15.70 -22.47
C PRO A 492 20.02 15.24 -22.11
N TYR A 493 20.46 15.58 -20.89
CA TYR A 493 21.79 15.17 -20.44
C TYR A 493 21.89 13.65 -20.20
N ILE A 494 20.83 13.02 -19.69
CA ILE A 494 20.72 11.56 -19.62
C ILE A 494 20.78 10.97 -21.03
N ASP A 495 19.99 11.52 -21.96
CA ASP A 495 19.89 11.01 -23.33
C ASP A 495 21.25 11.07 -24.07
N VAL A 496 21.96 12.19 -23.96
CA VAL A 496 23.29 12.37 -24.61
C VAL A 496 24.36 11.49 -23.97
N ASN A 497 24.28 11.19 -22.68
CA ASN A 497 25.25 10.32 -22.00
C ASN A 497 24.86 8.84 -22.01
N THR A 498 23.74 8.49 -22.61
CA THR A 498 23.35 7.09 -22.89
C THR A 498 23.85 6.73 -24.31
N SER A 499 24.59 5.64 -24.42
CA SER A 499 25.12 5.22 -25.72
C SER A 499 23.98 4.95 -26.73
N PRO A 500 24.06 5.44 -27.96
CA PRO A 500 23.05 5.18 -29.00
C PRO A 500 22.87 3.69 -29.34
N PHE A 501 23.84 2.86 -28.96
CA PHE A 501 23.79 1.39 -29.12
C PHE A 501 23.27 0.67 -27.88
N ALA A 502 22.96 1.40 -26.78
CA ALA A 502 22.37 0.84 -25.59
C ALA A 502 20.83 0.83 -25.67
N LYS A 503 20.19 -0.01 -24.86
CA LYS A 503 18.74 0.07 -24.67
C LYS A 503 18.38 1.43 -24.08
N ILE A 504 17.35 2.07 -24.63
CA ILE A 504 16.83 3.32 -24.08
C ILE A 504 16.41 3.10 -22.62
N ILE A 505 16.95 3.91 -21.73
CA ILE A 505 16.60 3.87 -20.30
C ILE A 505 15.36 4.76 -20.11
N PRO A 506 14.21 4.21 -19.67
CA PRO A 506 13.02 5.01 -19.43
C PRO A 506 13.25 5.99 -18.26
N VAL A 507 12.71 7.18 -18.42
CA VAL A 507 12.82 8.25 -17.43
C VAL A 507 11.44 8.63 -16.95
N TYR A 508 11.26 8.49 -15.64
CA TYR A 508 10.06 8.86 -14.92
C TYR A 508 10.32 10.08 -14.03
N ALA A 509 9.28 10.82 -13.69
CA ALA A 509 9.43 11.99 -12.84
C ALA A 509 8.22 12.21 -11.91
N SER A 510 8.44 12.95 -10.83
CA SER A 510 7.35 13.44 -10.00
C SER A 510 6.64 14.63 -10.67
N SER A 511 5.42 14.96 -10.22
CA SER A 511 4.64 16.12 -10.67
C SER A 511 5.38 17.44 -10.55
N ARG A 512 6.36 17.53 -9.63
CA ARG A 512 7.23 18.72 -9.48
C ARG A 512 8.07 19.02 -10.73
N SER A 513 8.33 18.02 -11.55
CA SER A 513 9.12 18.11 -12.79
C SER A 513 8.29 18.63 -13.97
N HIS A 514 6.96 18.63 -13.85
CA HIS A 514 6.05 19.07 -14.90
C HIS A 514 5.74 20.57 -14.80
N SER A 515 5.59 21.21 -15.97
CA SER A 515 5.03 22.54 -16.08
C SER A 515 3.96 22.59 -17.17
N SER A 516 2.80 23.17 -16.82
CA SER A 516 1.71 23.42 -17.77
C SER A 516 2.01 24.58 -18.72
N LYS A 517 3.02 25.42 -18.41
CA LYS A 517 3.49 26.49 -19.29
C LYS A 517 4.45 25.89 -20.31
N GLN A 518 3.92 25.61 -21.49
CA GLN A 518 4.65 24.96 -22.56
C GLN A 518 5.44 25.99 -23.38
N ASP A 519 6.69 25.65 -23.64
CA ASP A 519 7.57 26.29 -24.62
C ASP A 519 7.89 25.23 -25.70
N SER A 520 7.85 25.61 -26.97
CA SER A 520 8.08 24.67 -28.11
C SER A 520 9.41 23.90 -28.02
N SER A 521 10.42 24.46 -27.37
CA SER A 521 11.70 23.76 -27.09
C SER A 521 11.56 22.63 -26.07
N GLN A 522 10.58 22.70 -25.16
CA GLN A 522 10.42 21.72 -24.08
C GLN A 522 10.01 20.34 -24.57
N HIS A 523 9.23 20.28 -25.65
CA HIS A 523 8.71 19.03 -26.17
C HIS A 523 9.82 18.10 -26.71
N ASN A 524 10.86 18.67 -27.29
CA ASN A 524 12.00 17.91 -27.76
C ASN A 524 12.91 17.48 -26.61
N ASP A 525 13.17 18.38 -25.66
CA ASP A 525 14.04 18.14 -24.51
C ASP A 525 13.46 17.10 -23.54
N LEU A 526 12.14 17.04 -23.42
CA LEU A 526 11.42 16.14 -22.49
C LEU A 526 10.76 14.94 -23.19
N ARG A 527 11.09 14.69 -24.45
CA ARG A 527 10.50 13.58 -25.20
C ARG A 527 10.61 12.26 -24.44
N ASN A 528 9.49 11.52 -24.39
CA ASN A 528 9.33 10.24 -23.68
C ASN A 528 9.55 10.32 -22.16
N LEU A 529 9.58 11.50 -21.55
CA LEU A 529 9.52 11.63 -20.11
C LEU A 529 8.09 11.31 -19.65
N MET A 530 7.95 10.35 -18.74
CA MET A 530 6.70 10.00 -18.09
C MET A 530 6.67 10.60 -16.68
N PHE A 531 5.53 11.09 -16.23
CA PHE A 531 5.43 11.73 -14.93
C PHE A 531 4.01 11.59 -14.35
N THR A 532 3.90 11.68 -13.03
CA THR A 532 2.62 11.75 -12.34
C THR A 532 2.10 13.19 -12.31
N GLU A 533 0.80 13.40 -12.50
CA GLU A 533 0.20 14.73 -12.39
C GLU A 533 -1.28 14.65 -12.01
N MET A 534 -1.81 15.74 -11.44
CA MET A 534 -3.24 15.87 -11.17
C MET A 534 -4.05 16.14 -12.45
N PRO A 535 -5.31 15.70 -12.50
CA PRO A 535 -6.18 15.94 -13.67
C PRO A 535 -6.27 17.40 -14.08
N TRP A 536 -6.22 18.34 -13.12
CA TRP A 536 -6.28 19.77 -13.40
C TRP A 536 -5.17 20.29 -14.32
N LEU A 537 -3.97 19.73 -14.22
CA LEU A 537 -2.80 20.15 -14.99
C LEU A 537 -2.48 19.22 -16.16
N LEU A 538 -3.27 18.17 -16.35
CA LEU A 538 -3.12 17.19 -17.41
C LEU A 538 -4.36 17.18 -18.30
N SER A 539 -4.18 17.25 -19.62
CA SER A 539 -5.30 17.06 -20.57
C SER A 539 -5.80 15.62 -20.48
N SER A 540 -6.87 15.40 -19.73
CA SER A 540 -7.44 14.09 -19.41
C SER A 540 -8.96 14.13 -19.45
N GLN A 541 -9.60 12.96 -19.52
CA GLN A 541 -11.06 12.87 -19.43
C GLN A 541 -11.61 13.34 -18.08
N GLN A 542 -10.78 13.34 -17.04
CA GLN A 542 -11.15 13.77 -15.68
C GLN A 542 -11.06 15.28 -15.48
N GLN A 543 -10.35 15.98 -16.36
CA GLN A 543 -10.22 17.43 -16.31
C GLN A 543 -11.54 18.13 -16.65
N ASN A 544 -11.91 19.13 -15.85
CA ASN A 544 -12.96 20.06 -16.24
C ASN A 544 -12.42 21.05 -17.29
N ALA A 545 -12.48 20.67 -18.56
CA ALA A 545 -11.88 21.42 -19.67
C ALA A 545 -12.45 22.84 -19.81
N GLN A 546 -13.76 23.05 -19.58
CA GLN A 546 -14.39 24.38 -19.64
C GLN A 546 -13.84 25.30 -18.55
N LEU A 547 -13.76 24.79 -17.32
CA LEU A 547 -13.19 25.54 -16.19
C LEU A 547 -11.69 25.79 -16.39
N ALA A 548 -10.95 24.84 -16.93
CA ALA A 548 -9.54 25.00 -17.24
C ALA A 548 -9.30 26.12 -18.26
N GLN A 549 -10.09 26.17 -19.32
CA GLN A 549 -10.05 27.24 -20.33
C GLN A 549 -10.42 28.60 -19.72
N LEU A 550 -11.48 28.67 -18.91
CA LEU A 550 -11.87 29.88 -18.21
C LEU A 550 -10.77 30.37 -17.25
N SER A 551 -10.19 29.46 -16.46
CA SER A 551 -9.11 29.76 -15.55
C SER A 551 -7.87 30.31 -16.27
N LYS A 552 -7.52 29.73 -17.42
CA LYS A 552 -6.42 30.20 -18.27
C LYS A 552 -6.66 31.60 -18.80
N THR A 553 -7.91 31.94 -19.15
CA THR A 553 -8.30 33.26 -19.63
C THR A 553 -8.27 34.30 -18.52
N LEU A 554 -8.80 33.98 -17.33
CA LEU A 554 -8.87 34.91 -16.20
C LEU A 554 -7.52 35.11 -15.50
N TRP A 555 -6.68 34.07 -15.43
CA TRP A 555 -5.40 34.11 -14.72
C TRP A 555 -4.26 33.48 -15.54
N PRO A 556 -3.88 34.09 -16.68
CA PRO A 556 -2.89 33.51 -17.61
C PRO A 556 -1.48 33.37 -17.00
N SER A 557 -1.17 34.20 -16.02
CA SER A 557 0.13 34.20 -15.34
C SER A 557 0.20 33.30 -14.10
N ARG A 558 -0.91 32.66 -13.71
CA ARG A 558 -0.94 31.79 -12.50
C ARG A 558 0.11 30.68 -12.63
N SER A 559 0.94 30.50 -11.60
CA SER A 559 1.94 29.41 -11.55
C SER A 559 1.28 28.06 -11.32
N ASP A 560 1.95 26.97 -11.72
CA ASP A 560 1.44 25.61 -11.50
C ASP A 560 1.19 25.29 -10.02
N SER A 561 2.02 25.82 -9.11
CA SER A 561 1.79 25.69 -7.67
C SER A 561 0.45 26.31 -7.24
N LEU A 562 0.12 27.49 -7.76
CA LEU A 562 -1.17 28.16 -7.50
C LEU A 562 -2.33 27.47 -8.21
N GLN A 563 -2.10 26.87 -9.37
CA GLN A 563 -3.09 26.06 -10.06
C GLN A 563 -3.46 24.81 -9.23
N ARG A 564 -2.47 24.19 -8.60
CA ARG A 564 -2.71 23.05 -7.69
C ARG A 564 -3.52 23.45 -6.46
N ILE A 565 -3.26 24.64 -5.89
CA ILE A 565 -4.03 25.19 -4.77
C ILE A 565 -5.45 25.54 -5.21
N PHE A 566 -5.63 26.09 -6.42
CA PHE A 566 -6.96 26.34 -7.00
C PHE A 566 -7.76 25.03 -7.12
N ALA A 567 -7.17 23.96 -7.67
CA ALA A 567 -7.81 22.66 -7.80
C ALA A 567 -8.19 22.08 -6.43
N MET A 568 -7.34 22.25 -5.41
CA MET A 568 -7.64 21.84 -4.05
C MET A 568 -8.84 22.61 -3.46
N GLY A 569 -8.88 23.92 -3.66
CA GLY A 569 -10.05 24.73 -3.27
C GLY A 569 -11.33 24.28 -3.98
N TYR A 570 -11.24 23.98 -5.28
CA TYR A 570 -12.37 23.47 -6.06
C TYR A 570 -12.92 22.16 -5.51
N ASP A 571 -12.06 21.18 -5.28
CA ASP A 571 -12.46 19.87 -4.76
C ASP A 571 -12.97 19.96 -3.31
N SER A 572 -12.40 20.86 -2.49
CA SER A 572 -12.77 20.99 -1.08
C SER A 572 -14.25 21.30 -0.87
N LEU A 573 -14.86 22.11 -1.71
CA LEU A 573 -16.29 22.42 -1.62
C LEU A 573 -17.17 21.21 -1.97
N TYR A 574 -16.81 20.44 -3.01
CA TYR A 574 -17.53 19.22 -3.36
C TYR A 574 -17.41 18.12 -2.31
N LEU A 575 -16.31 18.10 -1.55
CA LEU A 575 -16.07 17.12 -0.49
C LEU A 575 -16.99 17.33 0.72
N VAL A 576 -17.48 18.54 0.98
CA VAL A 576 -18.31 18.85 2.14
C VAL A 576 -19.48 17.86 2.29
N ASP A 577 -20.24 17.64 1.22
CA ASP A 577 -21.38 16.70 1.24
C ASP A 577 -20.96 15.22 1.07
N LYS A 578 -19.73 14.96 0.59
CA LYS A 578 -19.27 13.61 0.31
C LYS A 578 -18.53 12.96 1.49
N LEU A 579 -17.86 13.75 2.33
CA LEU A 579 -17.06 13.22 3.44
C LEU A 579 -17.85 12.32 4.40
N PRO A 580 -19.08 12.69 4.84
CA PRO A 580 -19.90 11.80 5.67
C PRO A 580 -20.20 10.46 4.98
N LEU A 581 -20.48 10.49 3.67
CA LEU A 581 -20.72 9.27 2.88
C LEU A 581 -19.46 8.44 2.71
N MET A 582 -18.31 9.06 2.45
CA MET A 582 -17.02 8.37 2.34
C MET A 582 -16.58 7.73 3.65
N LYS A 583 -16.93 8.33 4.79
CA LYS A 583 -16.68 7.78 6.11
C LYS A 583 -17.52 6.52 6.40
N GLN A 584 -18.79 6.54 6.02
CA GLN A 584 -19.69 5.39 6.18
C GLN A 584 -19.41 4.28 5.17
N ARG A 585 -19.03 4.67 3.95
CA ARG A 585 -18.81 3.77 2.82
C ARG A 585 -17.40 3.99 2.25
N PRO A 586 -16.39 3.30 2.79
CA PRO A 586 -14.98 3.49 2.41
C PRO A 586 -14.68 3.26 0.92
N TYR A 587 -15.60 2.61 0.20
CA TYR A 587 -15.49 2.43 -1.25
C TYR A 587 -15.86 3.68 -2.06
N ILE A 588 -16.54 4.68 -1.52
CA ILE A 588 -16.88 5.90 -2.25
C ILE A 588 -15.60 6.70 -2.53
N ARG A 589 -15.46 7.15 -3.78
CA ARG A 589 -14.35 7.98 -4.26
C ARG A 589 -14.87 9.32 -4.73
N HIS A 590 -14.03 10.34 -4.59
CA HIS A 590 -14.25 11.61 -5.26
C HIS A 590 -13.29 11.74 -6.44
N TYR A 591 -13.83 11.77 -7.66
CA TYR A 591 -13.09 12.02 -8.89
C TYR A 591 -12.94 13.51 -9.06
N GLY A 592 -11.91 14.07 -8.42
CA GLY A 592 -11.66 15.49 -8.33
C GLY A 592 -10.64 16.00 -9.33
N GLN A 593 -10.42 17.31 -9.32
CA GLN A 593 -9.39 17.96 -10.13
C GLN A 593 -7.99 17.78 -9.54
N THR A 594 -7.88 17.44 -8.26
CA THR A 594 -6.62 17.11 -7.58
C THR A 594 -6.22 15.64 -7.72
N GLY A 595 -7.10 14.79 -8.23
CA GLY A 595 -6.92 13.34 -8.36
C GLY A 595 -8.16 12.56 -7.96
N ILE A 596 -8.03 11.24 -7.90
CA ILE A 596 -9.06 10.37 -7.32
C ILE A 596 -8.81 10.32 -5.81
N LEU A 597 -9.75 10.88 -5.05
CA LEU A 597 -9.62 11.00 -3.61
C LEU A 597 -10.30 9.83 -2.90
N LYS A 598 -9.59 9.27 -1.94
CA LYS A 598 -10.03 8.19 -1.04
C LYS A 598 -9.88 8.65 0.41
N LEU A 599 -10.90 8.42 1.24
CA LEU A 599 -10.80 8.66 2.67
C LEU A 599 -10.23 7.43 3.38
N ASN A 600 -9.17 7.61 4.15
CA ASN A 600 -8.57 6.57 4.98
C ASN A 600 -9.22 6.51 6.37
N SER A 601 -8.97 5.44 7.11
CA SER A 601 -9.49 5.21 8.47
C SER A 601 -9.07 6.28 9.50
N ASN A 602 -8.00 7.02 9.22
CA ASN A 602 -7.52 8.14 10.04
C ASN A 602 -8.06 9.51 9.59
N ASN A 603 -9.17 9.54 8.86
CA ASN A 603 -9.80 10.75 8.31
C ASN A 603 -8.91 11.58 7.36
N THR A 604 -7.87 10.98 6.79
CA THR A 604 -7.01 11.64 5.79
C THR A 604 -7.41 11.23 4.39
N LEU A 605 -7.57 12.21 3.50
CA LEU A 605 -7.78 11.97 2.07
C LEU A 605 -6.44 11.73 1.39
N THR A 606 -6.29 10.57 0.77
CA THR A 606 -5.18 10.26 -0.13
C THR A 606 -5.59 10.41 -1.58
N ARG A 607 -4.63 10.79 -2.43
CA ARG A 607 -4.85 11.07 -3.85
C ARG A 607 -4.21 9.99 -4.72
N SER A 608 -4.91 9.55 -5.76
CA SER A 608 -4.31 8.86 -6.88
C SER A 608 -4.19 9.84 -8.05
N LEU A 609 -2.96 10.01 -8.55
CA LEU A 609 -2.63 10.88 -9.67
C LEU A 609 -2.69 10.12 -10.99
N LEU A 610 -2.81 10.84 -12.09
CA LEU A 610 -2.71 10.31 -13.45
C LEU A 610 -1.26 10.27 -13.89
N TRP A 611 -0.95 9.43 -14.89
CA TRP A 611 0.33 9.43 -15.57
C TRP A 611 0.24 10.21 -16.87
N GLY A 612 1.21 11.09 -17.09
CA GLY A 612 1.38 11.84 -18.32
C GLY A 612 2.67 11.48 -19.02
N ILE A 613 2.73 11.74 -20.31
CA ILE A 613 3.91 11.58 -21.16
C ILE A 613 4.11 12.78 -22.08
N TYR A 614 5.34 13.18 -22.29
CA TYR A 614 5.73 14.11 -23.35
C TYR A 614 5.97 13.34 -24.65
N GLN A 615 5.05 13.45 -25.60
CA GLN A 615 5.13 12.74 -26.88
C GLN A 615 4.54 13.59 -28.01
N ASN A 616 5.16 13.54 -29.19
CA ASN A 616 4.68 14.24 -30.40
C ASN A 616 4.43 15.73 -30.24
N GLY A 617 5.19 16.41 -29.37
CA GLY A 617 5.04 17.84 -29.12
C GLY A 617 3.91 18.21 -28.14
N GLU A 618 3.28 17.23 -27.52
CA GLU A 618 2.17 17.42 -26.57
C GLU A 618 2.39 16.61 -25.28
N VAL A 619 1.62 16.96 -24.27
CA VAL A 619 1.48 16.19 -23.04
C VAL A 619 0.13 15.49 -23.06
N SER A 620 0.13 14.17 -22.96
CA SER A 620 -1.08 13.36 -22.92
C SER A 620 -1.11 12.41 -21.73
N GLU A 621 -2.31 12.04 -21.31
CA GLU A 621 -2.51 10.98 -20.32
C GLU A 621 -2.13 9.62 -20.92
N ILE A 622 -1.48 8.77 -20.11
CA ILE A 622 -1.20 7.38 -20.47
C ILE A 622 -1.64 6.43 -19.35
N SER A 623 -2.01 5.21 -19.74
CA SER A 623 -2.09 4.09 -18.80
C SER A 623 -0.70 3.50 -18.56
N MET A 624 -0.44 3.04 -17.35
CA MET A 624 0.81 2.40 -16.95
C MET A 624 0.71 0.87 -16.91
N ASP A 625 -0.31 0.31 -17.55
CA ASP A 625 -0.58 -1.14 -17.63
C ASP A 625 0.51 -1.91 -18.37
#